data_5198000ab8245b415f854a358ad85e3d
#
_entry.id   5198000ab8245b415f854a358ad85e3d
#
_cell.length_a   1.000
_cell.length_b   1.000
_cell.length_c   1.000
_cell.angle_alpha   90.00
_cell.angle_beta   90.00
_cell.angle_gamma   90.00
#
_symmetry.space_group_name_H-M   'P 1'
#
loop_
_entity.id
_entity.type
_entity.pdbx_description
1 polymer ?
#
loop_
_entity_poly.entity_id
_entity_poly.type
_entity_poly.pdbx_seq_one_letter_code
_entity_poly.pdbx_strand_id
1 'polypeptide(L)'
;LPIGPVTLIDTAGLDDKSILAKERIDKTKHIFTMADVAVLVVEPNVWAQHEANIIAELSAKNTPVMIVVNNYKNIKLNSEFVGQISKFKYQQSALLQGDRDNFLNEFKKHILDIVPEEIFNNIALTDKIIKEFQTVVLVVPIDLGAPKGRIILPQVQMIRAILDINAIAIIVKDSELQKCLDGLKNPPDIVICDSQVVKKVAGIVPQNIKLTTFSIVFSANRSNITAMLEGVKKIKELKPGDKILIAEACSHHASSDDIGRIKIPKWINKYLGFDVQFDIYAGQNYPKNIKDYALVIHCGGCMINKKQMISRQNYALENNIPITNYGLLISFVNGEFERVTAPFKDII
;
A
#
# COMPACT_ATOMS: atom_id res chain seq x y z
N LEU A 1 -18.94 -3.02 -2.52
CA LEU A 1 -19.01 -1.81 -3.35
C LEU A 1 -18.33 -2.05 -4.69
N PRO A 2 -18.64 -1.28 -5.75
CA PRO A 2 -17.95 -1.37 -7.04
C PRO A 2 -16.42 -1.18 -6.96
N ILE A 3 -15.96 -0.46 -5.93
CA ILE A 3 -14.52 -0.25 -5.62
C ILE A 3 -13.83 -1.49 -5.01
N GLY A 4 -14.54 -2.61 -4.86
CA GLY A 4 -14.03 -3.81 -4.22
C GLY A 4 -14.39 -3.95 -2.73
N PRO A 5 -13.68 -4.81 -1.98
CA PRO A 5 -13.89 -4.99 -0.54
C PRO A 5 -13.59 -3.71 0.23
N VAL A 6 -14.45 -3.39 1.20
CA VAL A 6 -14.32 -2.23 2.09
C VAL A 6 -14.19 -2.73 3.53
N THR A 7 -13.20 -2.23 4.25
CA THR A 7 -13.04 -2.47 5.68
C THR A 7 -13.64 -1.29 6.46
N LEU A 8 -14.62 -1.56 7.31
CA LEU A 8 -15.13 -0.59 8.26
C LEU A 8 -14.34 -0.71 9.57
N ILE A 9 -13.85 0.43 10.05
CA ILE A 9 -13.12 0.50 11.32
C ILE A 9 -13.92 1.40 12.25
N ASP A 10 -14.48 0.80 13.30
CA ASP A 10 -15.10 1.55 14.38
C ASP A 10 -14.03 2.17 15.28
N THR A 11 -14.22 3.41 15.69
CA THR A 11 -13.26 4.17 16.50
C THR A 11 -13.91 4.63 17.80
N ALA A 12 -13.13 4.68 18.88
CA ALA A 12 -13.56 5.34 20.09
C ALA A 12 -13.79 6.85 19.83
N GLY A 13 -14.79 7.42 20.52
CA GLY A 13 -15.02 8.86 20.50
C GLY A 13 -13.76 9.61 20.96
N LEU A 14 -13.44 10.71 20.26
CA LEU A 14 -12.28 11.54 20.60
C LEU A 14 -12.55 12.46 21.81
N ASP A 15 -13.79 12.49 22.30
CA ASP A 15 -14.28 13.17 23.51
C ASP A 15 -14.22 12.28 24.75
N ASP A 16 -13.68 11.07 24.63
CA ASP A 16 -13.54 10.11 25.75
C ASP A 16 -12.73 10.76 26.91
N LYS A 17 -13.31 10.78 28.12
CA LYS A 17 -12.69 11.29 29.35
C LYS A 17 -12.34 10.15 30.32
N SER A 18 -12.38 8.91 29.88
CA SER A 18 -12.05 7.74 30.68
C SER A 18 -10.56 7.65 31.01
N ILE A 19 -10.19 6.79 31.97
CA ILE A 19 -8.81 6.54 32.38
C ILE A 19 -7.92 6.11 31.17
N LEU A 20 -8.52 5.43 30.18
CA LEU A 20 -7.84 4.97 28.94
C LEU A 20 -8.04 5.91 27.74
N ALA A 21 -8.58 7.12 27.99
CA ALA A 21 -8.89 8.09 26.94
C ALA A 21 -7.69 8.38 26.02
N LYS A 22 -6.52 8.62 26.60
CA LYS A 22 -5.30 8.94 25.83
C LYS A 22 -4.92 7.83 24.86
N GLU A 23 -4.93 6.57 25.30
CA GLU A 23 -4.58 5.44 24.44
C GLU A 23 -5.62 5.23 23.32
N ARG A 24 -6.89 5.44 23.61
CA ARG A 24 -8.00 5.33 22.64
C ARG A 24 -7.94 6.45 21.61
N ILE A 25 -7.72 7.68 22.06
CA ILE A 25 -7.53 8.84 21.18
C ILE A 25 -6.31 8.65 20.27
N ASP A 26 -5.18 8.17 20.81
CA ASP A 26 -3.98 7.89 20.03
C ASP A 26 -4.24 6.82 18.96
N LYS A 27 -5.00 5.77 19.30
CA LYS A 27 -5.43 4.74 18.32
C LYS A 27 -6.34 5.33 17.24
N THR A 28 -7.33 6.14 17.61
CA THR A 28 -8.22 6.82 16.66
C THR A 28 -7.43 7.73 15.72
N LYS A 29 -6.50 8.52 16.24
CA LYS A 29 -5.61 9.36 15.41
C LYS A 29 -4.71 8.54 14.49
N HIS A 30 -4.27 7.38 14.94
CA HIS A 30 -3.53 6.47 14.08
C HIS A 30 -4.39 5.98 12.90
N ILE A 31 -5.68 5.69 13.13
CA ILE A 31 -6.61 5.30 12.06
C ILE A 31 -6.76 6.40 11.01
N PHE A 32 -6.73 7.68 11.39
CA PHE A 32 -6.77 8.79 10.44
C PHE A 32 -5.60 8.78 9.45
N THR A 33 -4.46 8.20 9.80
CA THR A 33 -3.31 8.09 8.89
C THR A 33 -3.49 7.02 7.80
N MET A 34 -4.46 6.14 7.96
CA MET A 34 -4.67 5.00 7.07
C MET A 34 -6.08 4.94 6.47
N ALA A 35 -7.05 5.70 7.00
CA ALA A 35 -8.41 5.71 6.46
C ALA A 35 -8.45 6.42 5.10
N ASP A 36 -9.03 5.76 4.09
CA ASP A 36 -9.21 6.33 2.75
C ASP A 36 -10.40 7.32 2.74
N VAL A 37 -11.42 7.05 3.58
CA VAL A 37 -12.61 7.89 3.79
C VAL A 37 -12.95 7.85 5.27
N ALA A 38 -13.42 8.93 5.83
CA ALA A 38 -13.96 9.01 7.18
C ALA A 38 -15.47 9.26 7.17
N VAL A 39 -16.17 8.65 8.12
CA VAL A 39 -17.57 8.95 8.41
C VAL A 39 -17.63 9.54 9.81
N LEU A 40 -17.99 10.82 9.90
CA LEU A 40 -18.20 11.50 11.18
C LEU A 40 -19.67 11.43 11.55
N VAL A 41 -19.97 10.75 12.66
CA VAL A 41 -21.33 10.66 13.20
C VAL A 41 -21.52 11.78 14.21
N VAL A 42 -22.55 12.62 14.00
CA VAL A 42 -22.86 13.78 14.84
C VAL A 42 -24.29 13.76 15.36
N GLU A 43 -24.54 14.38 16.49
CA GLU A 43 -25.91 14.62 17.00
C GLU A 43 -26.58 15.79 16.28
N PRO A 44 -27.92 15.81 16.16
CA PRO A 44 -28.66 16.92 15.57
C PRO A 44 -28.37 18.24 16.29
N ASN A 45 -28.04 19.27 15.52
CA ASN A 45 -27.76 20.63 16.02
C ASN A 45 -26.55 20.74 16.96
N VAL A 46 -25.69 19.72 16.98
CA VAL A 46 -24.42 19.73 17.72
C VAL A 46 -23.25 19.86 16.73
N TRP A 47 -22.60 21.00 16.78
CA TRP A 47 -21.39 21.27 16.03
C TRP A 47 -20.52 22.23 16.83
N ALA A 48 -19.52 21.72 17.48
CA ALA A 48 -18.64 22.48 18.35
C ALA A 48 -17.18 22.43 17.87
N GLN A 49 -16.28 22.93 18.71
CA GLN A 49 -14.85 22.92 18.42
C GLN A 49 -14.29 21.52 18.20
N HIS A 50 -14.90 20.52 18.79
CA HIS A 50 -14.48 19.12 18.69
C HIS A 50 -14.65 18.60 17.26
N GLU A 51 -15.84 18.74 16.66
CA GLU A 51 -16.11 18.35 15.27
C GLU A 51 -15.21 19.10 14.29
N ALA A 52 -15.05 20.43 14.52
CA ALA A 52 -14.18 21.26 13.72
C ALA A 52 -12.70 20.78 13.76
N ASN A 53 -12.21 20.40 14.92
CA ASN A 53 -10.84 19.87 15.07
C ASN A 53 -10.66 18.52 14.35
N ILE A 54 -11.65 17.61 14.43
CA ILE A 54 -11.62 16.32 13.72
C ILE A 54 -11.55 16.57 12.20
N ILE A 55 -12.42 17.44 11.69
CA ILE A 55 -12.43 17.81 10.27
C ILE A 55 -11.08 18.40 9.83
N ALA A 56 -10.52 19.31 10.63
CA ALA A 56 -9.22 19.91 10.33
C ALA A 56 -8.11 18.86 10.28
N GLU A 57 -8.10 17.91 11.21
CA GLU A 57 -7.10 16.84 11.26
C GLU A 57 -7.24 15.86 10.06
N LEU A 58 -8.47 15.50 9.69
CA LEU A 58 -8.75 14.66 8.52
C LEU A 58 -8.39 15.37 7.22
N SER A 59 -8.72 16.67 7.11
CA SER A 59 -8.38 17.50 5.94
C SER A 59 -6.86 17.64 5.77
N ALA A 60 -6.12 17.84 6.86
CA ALA A 60 -4.66 17.89 6.83
C ALA A 60 -4.02 16.58 6.30
N LYS A 61 -4.76 15.47 6.40
CA LYS A 61 -4.37 14.15 5.90
C LYS A 61 -5.00 13.81 4.54
N ASN A 62 -5.65 14.77 3.88
CA ASN A 62 -6.39 14.56 2.63
C ASN A 62 -7.39 13.40 2.73
N THR A 63 -8.08 13.25 3.88
CA THR A 63 -9.12 12.24 4.07
C THR A 63 -10.48 12.87 3.82
N PRO A 64 -11.21 12.47 2.77
CA PRO A 64 -12.58 12.90 2.56
C PRO A 64 -13.48 12.49 3.72
N VAL A 65 -14.43 13.36 4.06
CA VAL A 65 -15.34 13.13 5.18
C VAL A 65 -16.78 13.15 4.71
N MET A 66 -17.55 12.15 5.10
CA MET A 66 -19.00 12.13 5.04
C MET A 66 -19.57 12.38 6.44
N ILE A 67 -20.60 13.19 6.55
CA ILE A 67 -21.31 13.43 7.81
C ILE A 67 -22.54 12.52 7.89
N VAL A 68 -22.72 11.84 9.01
CA VAL A 68 -23.98 11.15 9.34
C VAL A 68 -24.59 11.80 10.56
N VAL A 69 -25.74 12.44 10.40
CA VAL A 69 -26.49 13.02 11.52
C VAL A 69 -27.32 11.92 12.16
N ASN A 70 -26.99 11.52 13.39
CA ASN A 70 -27.71 10.50 14.13
C ASN A 70 -29.03 11.05 14.71
N ASN A 71 -30.02 11.23 13.86
CA ASN A 71 -31.29 11.91 14.18
C ASN A 71 -32.42 10.93 14.48
N TYR A 72 -32.22 10.01 15.42
CA TYR A 72 -33.21 9.00 15.78
C TYR A 72 -34.48 9.58 16.45
N LYS A 73 -34.41 10.81 16.99
CA LYS A 73 -35.55 11.53 17.59
C LYS A 73 -36.30 12.43 16.60
N ASN A 74 -35.91 12.44 15.35
CA ASN A 74 -36.44 13.28 14.28
C ASN A 74 -36.50 14.77 14.66
N ILE A 75 -35.41 15.28 15.26
CA ILE A 75 -35.25 16.67 15.66
C ILE A 75 -35.11 17.53 14.42
N LYS A 76 -35.80 18.67 14.34
CA LYS A 76 -35.65 19.64 13.25
C LYS A 76 -34.26 20.25 13.32
N LEU A 77 -33.53 20.19 12.20
CA LEU A 77 -32.23 20.81 12.09
C LEU A 77 -32.35 22.31 11.95
N ASN A 78 -31.55 23.07 12.70
CA ASN A 78 -31.49 24.52 12.59
C ASN A 78 -30.62 24.96 11.40
N SER A 79 -30.81 26.20 10.96
CA SER A 79 -30.12 26.74 9.76
C SER A 79 -28.61 26.87 9.94
N GLU A 80 -28.13 27.15 11.14
CA GLU A 80 -26.72 27.25 11.45
C GLU A 80 -26.02 25.89 11.30
N PHE A 81 -26.56 24.85 11.91
CA PHE A 81 -26.04 23.48 11.82
C PHE A 81 -26.07 22.99 10.37
N VAL A 82 -27.18 23.19 9.65
CA VAL A 82 -27.28 22.84 8.22
C VAL A 82 -26.23 23.58 7.40
N GLY A 83 -25.99 24.87 7.66
CA GLY A 83 -24.93 25.63 6.98
C GLY A 83 -23.52 25.08 7.21
N GLN A 84 -23.27 24.46 8.37
CA GLN A 84 -21.98 23.83 8.67
C GLN A 84 -21.81 22.49 7.96
N ILE A 85 -22.81 21.59 8.01
CA ILE A 85 -22.72 20.26 7.45
C ILE A 85 -22.88 20.22 5.93
N SER A 86 -23.55 21.21 5.31
CA SER A 86 -23.81 21.29 3.87
C SER A 86 -22.54 21.41 3.01
N LYS A 87 -21.40 21.74 3.62
CA LYS A 87 -20.08 21.75 2.98
C LYS A 87 -19.56 20.34 2.68
N PHE A 88 -20.19 19.31 3.25
CA PHE A 88 -19.82 17.91 3.14
C PHE A 88 -20.98 17.12 2.52
N LYS A 89 -20.71 15.92 2.00
CA LYS A 89 -21.78 14.95 1.79
C LYS A 89 -22.33 14.55 3.14
N TYR A 90 -23.63 14.69 3.36
CA TYR A 90 -24.25 14.32 4.62
C TYR A 90 -25.56 13.55 4.42
N GLN A 91 -25.92 12.75 5.41
CA GLN A 91 -27.15 11.99 5.46
C GLN A 91 -27.69 11.96 6.89
N GLN A 92 -29.01 12.02 7.05
CA GLN A 92 -29.64 11.85 8.35
C GLN A 92 -30.05 10.39 8.54
N SER A 93 -29.71 9.79 9.69
CA SER A 93 -30.34 8.57 10.11
C SER A 93 -31.75 8.91 10.64
N ALA A 94 -32.77 8.71 9.81
CA ALA A 94 -34.14 8.67 10.32
C ALA A 94 -34.35 7.38 11.12
N LEU A 95 -35.33 7.38 12.06
CA LEU A 95 -35.73 6.20 12.79
C LEU A 95 -35.93 5.02 11.83
N LEU A 96 -35.23 3.94 12.09
CA LEU A 96 -35.12 2.72 11.26
C LEU A 96 -36.41 1.90 11.17
N GLN A 97 -37.57 2.50 11.24
CA GLN A 97 -38.85 1.83 11.03
C GLN A 97 -39.32 2.04 9.60
N GLY A 98 -38.70 1.33 8.67
CA GLY A 98 -39.25 1.16 7.32
C GLY A 98 -38.31 1.40 6.15
N ASP A 99 -37.20 2.10 6.27
CA ASP A 99 -36.37 2.52 5.11
C ASP A 99 -34.86 2.27 5.25
N ARG A 100 -34.51 1.17 5.93
CA ARG A 100 -33.11 0.79 6.13
C ARG A 100 -32.38 0.59 4.81
N ASP A 101 -33.04 -0.04 3.84
CA ASP A 101 -32.41 -0.37 2.56
C ASP A 101 -32.14 0.89 1.74
N ASN A 102 -33.06 1.86 1.76
CA ASN A 102 -32.86 3.14 1.12
C ASN A 102 -31.72 3.92 1.78
N PHE A 103 -31.70 4.00 3.12
CA PHE A 103 -30.60 4.61 3.86
C PHE A 103 -29.25 3.99 3.48
N LEU A 104 -29.14 2.67 3.44
CA LEU A 104 -27.91 1.96 3.08
C LEU A 104 -27.51 2.20 1.63
N ASN A 105 -28.47 2.28 0.72
CA ASN A 105 -28.19 2.54 -0.69
C ASN A 105 -27.68 3.98 -0.90
N GLU A 106 -28.30 4.97 -0.28
CA GLU A 106 -27.84 6.35 -0.30
C GLU A 106 -26.48 6.50 0.38
N PHE A 107 -26.28 5.87 1.54
CA PHE A 107 -24.99 5.84 2.23
C PHE A 107 -23.87 5.30 1.33
N LYS A 108 -24.10 4.16 0.67
CA LYS A 108 -23.14 3.58 -0.28
C LYS A 108 -22.84 4.54 -1.43
N LYS A 109 -23.89 5.19 -1.98
CA LYS A 109 -23.74 6.17 -3.05
C LYS A 109 -22.89 7.37 -2.60
N HIS A 110 -23.18 7.94 -1.43
CA HIS A 110 -22.42 9.07 -0.90
C HIS A 110 -20.96 8.71 -0.61
N ILE A 111 -20.69 7.50 -0.10
CA ILE A 111 -19.31 7.03 0.04
C ILE A 111 -18.61 6.96 -1.32
N LEU A 112 -19.26 6.40 -2.35
CA LEU A 112 -18.69 6.32 -3.69
C LEU A 112 -18.44 7.70 -4.31
N ASP A 113 -19.29 8.68 -4.03
CA ASP A 113 -19.16 10.06 -4.53
C ASP A 113 -17.92 10.79 -3.97
N ILE A 114 -17.45 10.42 -2.76
CA ILE A 114 -16.33 11.07 -2.09
C ILE A 114 -15.05 10.26 -2.08
N VAL A 115 -15.11 8.99 -2.45
CA VAL A 115 -13.91 8.15 -2.55
C VAL A 115 -12.95 8.75 -3.57
N PRO A 116 -11.66 8.95 -3.22
CA PRO A 116 -10.67 9.45 -4.17
C PRO A 116 -10.59 8.61 -5.43
N GLU A 117 -10.52 9.23 -6.61
CA GLU A 117 -10.43 8.54 -7.91
C GLU A 117 -9.27 7.55 -7.97
N GLU A 118 -8.19 7.84 -7.26
CA GLU A 118 -7.03 6.97 -7.17
C GLU A 118 -7.32 5.57 -6.58
N ILE A 119 -8.41 5.43 -5.83
CA ILE A 119 -8.86 4.14 -5.28
C ILE A 119 -9.58 3.33 -6.36
N PHE A 120 -10.32 3.99 -7.25
CA PHE A 120 -10.93 3.35 -8.43
C PHE A 120 -9.87 2.92 -9.44
N ASN A 121 -8.82 3.72 -9.61
CA ASN A 121 -7.79 3.56 -10.62
C ASN A 121 -6.59 2.74 -10.10
N ASN A 122 -6.82 1.54 -9.54
CA ASN A 122 -5.74 0.58 -9.29
C ASN A 122 -4.99 0.17 -10.59
N ILE A 123 -5.51 0.60 -11.74
CA ILE A 123 -5.06 0.31 -13.10
C ILE A 123 -3.84 1.16 -13.50
N ALA A 124 -3.66 2.35 -12.93
CA ALA A 124 -2.57 3.28 -13.25
C ALA A 124 -1.13 2.75 -13.06
N LEU A 125 -1.00 1.52 -12.56
CA LEU A 125 0.28 0.83 -12.36
C LEU A 125 0.93 0.37 -13.65
N THR A 126 0.11 -0.14 -14.55
CA THR A 126 0.58 -0.80 -15.76
C THR A 126 0.64 0.16 -16.93
N ASP A 127 -0.27 1.13 -17.00
CA ASP A 127 -0.43 2.07 -18.13
C ASP A 127 0.85 2.86 -18.45
N LYS A 128 1.68 3.07 -17.43
CA LYS A 128 2.94 3.79 -17.61
C LYS A 128 4.05 2.97 -18.26
N ILE A 129 4.03 1.64 -18.06
CA ILE A 129 5.10 0.74 -18.54
C ILE A 129 4.64 -0.29 -19.55
N ILE A 130 3.33 -0.53 -19.63
CA ILE A 130 2.68 -1.48 -20.54
C ILE A 130 1.63 -0.72 -21.36
N LYS A 131 1.57 -1.00 -22.66
CA LYS A 131 0.58 -0.41 -23.57
C LYS A 131 -0.42 -1.48 -24.03
N GLU A 132 -1.55 -1.03 -24.54
CA GLU A 132 -2.55 -1.88 -25.19
C GLU A 132 -1.90 -2.81 -26.23
N PHE A 133 -2.37 -4.04 -26.32
CA PHE A 133 -1.92 -5.12 -27.22
C PHE A 133 -0.49 -5.64 -27.00
N GLN A 134 0.25 -5.11 -26.02
CA GLN A 134 1.56 -5.64 -25.67
C GLN A 134 1.47 -7.02 -25.03
N THR A 135 2.52 -7.83 -25.21
CA THR A 135 2.65 -9.14 -24.59
C THR A 135 3.53 -9.06 -23.35
N VAL A 136 2.96 -9.42 -22.21
CA VAL A 136 3.60 -9.42 -20.89
C VAL A 136 3.80 -10.85 -20.39
N VAL A 137 5.02 -11.23 -20.08
CA VAL A 137 5.31 -12.50 -19.41
C VAL A 137 5.45 -12.27 -17.91
N LEU A 138 4.60 -12.93 -17.14
CA LEU A 138 4.63 -12.89 -15.68
C LEU A 138 5.30 -14.16 -15.15
N VAL A 139 6.43 -14.01 -14.49
CA VAL A 139 7.19 -15.11 -13.90
C VAL A 139 6.84 -15.26 -12.43
N VAL A 140 6.07 -16.29 -12.12
CA VAL A 140 5.45 -16.53 -10.81
C VAL A 140 6.03 -17.82 -10.23
N PRO A 141 7.03 -17.77 -9.33
CA PRO A 141 7.47 -18.94 -8.59
C PRO A 141 6.34 -19.44 -7.68
N ILE A 142 6.32 -20.74 -7.42
CA ILE A 142 5.37 -21.29 -6.45
C ILE A 142 5.88 -20.98 -5.05
N ASP A 143 5.20 -20.05 -4.40
CA ASP A 143 5.47 -19.68 -3.01
C ASP A 143 4.81 -20.71 -2.08
N LEU A 144 5.62 -21.39 -1.28
CA LEU A 144 5.15 -22.36 -0.28
C LEU A 144 4.39 -21.68 0.88
N GLY A 145 4.58 -20.39 1.10
CA GLY A 145 3.82 -19.59 2.07
C GLY A 145 2.41 -19.22 1.58
N ALA A 146 2.13 -19.36 0.28
CA ALA A 146 0.80 -19.14 -0.27
C ALA A 146 -0.09 -20.37 -0.04
N PRO A 147 -1.39 -20.20 0.30
CA PRO A 147 -2.32 -21.32 0.40
C PRO A 147 -2.38 -22.14 -0.89
N LYS A 148 -2.46 -23.48 -0.78
CA LYS A 148 -2.56 -24.36 -1.93
C LYS A 148 -3.72 -23.95 -2.87
N GLY A 149 -3.43 -23.87 -4.16
CA GLY A 149 -4.38 -23.48 -5.18
C GLY A 149 -4.53 -21.95 -5.35
N ARG A 150 -3.68 -21.14 -4.70
CA ARG A 150 -3.68 -19.69 -4.83
C ARG A 150 -2.32 -19.15 -5.22
N ILE A 151 -2.31 -18.01 -5.86
CA ILE A 151 -1.15 -17.15 -6.06
C ILE A 151 -1.32 -15.90 -5.18
N ILE A 152 -0.25 -15.19 -4.89
CA ILE A 152 -0.28 -14.04 -3.98
C ILE A 152 -1.01 -12.86 -4.59
N LEU A 153 -1.60 -12.02 -3.74
CA LEU A 153 -2.44 -10.89 -4.15
C LEU A 153 -1.77 -9.96 -5.20
N PRO A 154 -0.49 -9.58 -5.10
CA PRO A 154 0.16 -8.76 -6.13
C PRO A 154 0.13 -9.40 -7.52
N GLN A 155 0.32 -10.71 -7.61
CA GLN A 155 0.29 -11.42 -8.89
C GLN A 155 -1.11 -11.39 -9.51
N VAL A 156 -2.16 -11.66 -8.69
CA VAL A 156 -3.55 -11.59 -9.14
C VAL A 156 -3.92 -10.18 -9.62
N GLN A 157 -3.53 -9.16 -8.87
CA GLN A 157 -3.79 -7.76 -9.23
C GLN A 157 -3.08 -7.37 -10.52
N MET A 158 -1.84 -7.82 -10.74
CA MET A 158 -1.10 -7.56 -11.97
C MET A 158 -1.75 -8.21 -13.19
N ILE A 159 -2.16 -9.48 -13.08
CA ILE A 159 -2.90 -10.17 -14.15
C ILE A 159 -4.14 -9.36 -14.54
N ARG A 160 -4.93 -8.96 -13.55
CA ARG A 160 -6.14 -8.19 -13.78
C ARG A 160 -5.83 -6.83 -14.42
N ALA A 161 -4.82 -6.11 -13.95
CA ALA A 161 -4.43 -4.82 -14.48
C ALA A 161 -3.98 -4.91 -15.95
N ILE A 162 -3.25 -5.96 -16.32
CA ILE A 162 -2.83 -6.21 -17.73
C ILE A 162 -4.05 -6.44 -18.62
N LEU A 163 -5.02 -7.22 -18.16
CA LEU A 163 -6.23 -7.49 -18.91
C LEU A 163 -7.13 -6.25 -19.05
N ASP A 164 -7.20 -5.43 -18.02
CA ASP A 164 -8.00 -4.19 -18.02
C ASP A 164 -7.51 -3.16 -19.05
N ILE A 165 -6.22 -3.17 -19.41
CA ILE A 165 -5.63 -2.33 -20.47
C ILE A 165 -5.58 -3.02 -21.84
N ASN A 166 -6.31 -4.11 -22.06
CA ASN A 166 -6.32 -4.89 -23.30
C ASN A 166 -4.93 -5.41 -23.72
N ALA A 167 -4.03 -5.70 -22.77
CA ALA A 167 -2.75 -6.34 -23.02
C ALA A 167 -2.83 -7.87 -22.79
N ILE A 168 -1.84 -8.61 -23.30
CA ILE A 168 -1.78 -10.07 -23.21
C ILE A 168 -0.93 -10.47 -22.02
N ALA A 169 -1.46 -11.29 -21.10
CA ALA A 169 -0.73 -11.86 -19.98
C ALA A 169 -0.40 -13.33 -20.21
N ILE A 170 0.88 -13.67 -20.19
CA ILE A 170 1.38 -15.06 -20.20
C ILE A 170 1.99 -15.33 -18.83
N ILE A 171 1.52 -16.37 -18.14
CA ILE A 171 1.94 -16.68 -16.78
C ILE A 171 2.73 -17.99 -16.80
N VAL A 172 3.96 -17.95 -16.27
CA VAL A 172 4.85 -19.11 -16.21
C VAL A 172 5.58 -19.19 -14.88
N LYS A 173 6.04 -20.38 -14.52
CA LYS A 173 7.03 -20.50 -13.43
C LYS A 173 8.42 -20.14 -13.93
N ASP A 174 9.30 -19.82 -13.00
CA ASP A 174 10.70 -19.52 -13.30
C ASP A 174 11.46 -20.67 -13.99
N SER A 175 11.05 -21.93 -13.75
CA SER A 175 11.58 -23.12 -14.42
C SER A 175 11.15 -23.26 -15.90
N GLU A 176 10.06 -22.62 -16.27
CA GLU A 176 9.42 -22.75 -17.59
C GLU A 176 9.66 -21.55 -18.49
N LEU A 177 10.30 -20.50 -17.96
CA LEU A 177 10.48 -19.23 -18.67
C LEU A 177 11.23 -19.41 -20.00
N GLN A 178 12.36 -20.13 -20.01
CA GLN A 178 13.13 -20.34 -21.25
C GLN A 178 12.25 -20.99 -22.34
N LYS A 179 11.56 -22.09 -22.00
CA LYS A 179 10.67 -22.78 -22.92
C LYS A 179 9.54 -21.89 -23.43
N CYS A 180 9.01 -21.01 -22.57
CA CYS A 180 7.99 -20.06 -22.96
C CYS A 180 8.56 -19.07 -24.01
N LEU A 181 9.71 -18.46 -23.72
CA LEU A 181 10.34 -17.49 -24.64
C LEU A 181 10.67 -18.11 -25.99
N ASP A 182 11.20 -19.33 -26.01
CA ASP A 182 11.53 -20.08 -27.24
C ASP A 182 10.29 -20.44 -28.07
N GLY A 183 9.13 -20.59 -27.43
CA GLY A 183 7.87 -20.93 -28.08
C GLY A 183 7.07 -19.72 -28.61
N LEU A 184 7.46 -18.50 -28.25
CA LEU A 184 6.79 -17.30 -28.73
C LEU A 184 7.26 -16.93 -30.14
N LYS A 185 6.28 -16.67 -31.03
CA LYS A 185 6.57 -16.21 -32.41
C LYS A 185 7.29 -14.86 -32.41
N ASN A 186 6.90 -13.96 -31.50
CA ASN A 186 7.53 -12.65 -31.27
C ASN A 186 7.98 -12.57 -29.81
N PRO A 187 9.11 -11.91 -29.53
CA PRO A 187 9.53 -11.71 -28.14
C PRO A 187 8.49 -10.88 -27.39
N PRO A 188 8.32 -11.11 -26.07
CA PRO A 188 7.44 -10.28 -25.26
C PRO A 188 7.98 -8.86 -25.14
N ASP A 189 7.09 -7.89 -24.92
CA ASP A 189 7.46 -6.49 -24.73
C ASP A 189 8.12 -6.25 -23.38
N ILE A 190 7.66 -7.00 -22.34
CA ILE A 190 8.17 -6.91 -20.99
C ILE A 190 8.02 -8.23 -20.23
N VAL A 191 8.99 -8.53 -19.40
CA VAL A 191 8.94 -9.62 -18.40
C VAL A 191 8.85 -9.02 -17.00
N ILE A 192 7.89 -9.48 -16.21
CA ILE A 192 7.71 -9.07 -14.81
C ILE A 192 7.84 -10.30 -13.93
N CYS A 193 8.82 -10.32 -13.01
CA CYS A 193 9.08 -11.48 -12.19
C CYS A 193 8.95 -11.20 -10.68
N ASP A 194 8.86 -12.26 -9.89
CA ASP A 194 9.06 -12.14 -8.46
C ASP A 194 10.50 -11.74 -8.15
N SER A 195 10.70 -10.85 -7.18
CA SER A 195 12.02 -10.33 -6.84
C SER A 195 12.99 -11.43 -6.37
N GLN A 196 12.49 -12.52 -5.77
CA GLN A 196 13.32 -13.62 -5.30
C GLN A 196 14.03 -14.38 -6.43
N VAL A 197 13.43 -14.40 -7.63
CA VAL A 197 13.98 -15.09 -8.80
C VAL A 197 14.61 -14.14 -9.82
N VAL A 198 14.74 -12.85 -9.49
CA VAL A 198 15.20 -11.80 -10.42
C VAL A 198 16.54 -12.13 -11.07
N LYS A 199 17.51 -12.62 -10.30
CA LYS A 199 18.85 -12.97 -10.81
C LYS A 199 18.79 -14.11 -11.84
N LYS A 200 18.00 -15.15 -11.57
CA LYS A 200 17.78 -16.28 -12.48
C LYS A 200 17.08 -15.80 -13.76
N VAL A 201 16.01 -15.02 -13.60
CA VAL A 201 15.21 -14.49 -14.72
C VAL A 201 16.05 -13.55 -15.59
N ALA A 202 16.85 -12.68 -14.98
CA ALA A 202 17.76 -11.78 -15.69
C ALA A 202 18.81 -12.53 -16.55
N GLY A 203 19.25 -13.71 -16.09
CA GLY A 203 20.15 -14.57 -16.87
C GLY A 203 19.47 -15.26 -18.07
N ILE A 204 18.15 -15.38 -18.08
CA ILE A 204 17.37 -16.02 -19.14
C ILE A 204 16.85 -15.00 -20.16
N VAL A 205 16.32 -13.87 -19.67
CA VAL A 205 15.68 -12.84 -20.50
C VAL A 205 16.72 -12.05 -21.30
N PRO A 206 16.64 -11.97 -22.66
CA PRO A 206 17.53 -11.15 -23.47
C PRO A 206 17.55 -9.68 -23.03
N GLN A 207 18.71 -9.01 -23.22
CA GLN A 207 18.92 -7.63 -22.75
C GLN A 207 18.01 -6.58 -23.43
N ASN A 208 17.55 -6.86 -24.65
CA ASN A 208 16.63 -6.01 -25.39
C ASN A 208 15.18 -6.11 -24.96
N ILE A 209 14.83 -7.09 -24.11
CA ILE A 209 13.50 -7.24 -23.53
C ILE A 209 13.47 -6.51 -22.17
N LYS A 210 12.47 -5.67 -21.97
CA LYS A 210 12.27 -4.98 -20.69
C LYS A 210 12.07 -6.01 -19.57
N LEU A 211 12.72 -5.78 -18.44
CA LEU A 211 12.60 -6.62 -17.26
C LEU A 211 12.32 -5.75 -16.03
N THR A 212 11.35 -6.16 -15.23
CA THR A 212 11.11 -5.57 -13.91
C THR A 212 10.54 -6.60 -12.92
N THR A 213 10.21 -6.16 -11.71
CA THR A 213 9.63 -7.05 -10.69
C THR A 213 8.27 -6.56 -10.22
N PHE A 214 7.41 -7.49 -9.75
CA PHE A 214 6.12 -7.13 -9.16
C PHE A 214 6.28 -6.07 -8.06
N SER A 215 7.27 -6.21 -7.18
CA SER A 215 7.50 -5.27 -6.08
C SER A 215 7.82 -3.86 -6.54
N ILE A 216 8.57 -3.70 -7.64
CA ILE A 216 8.91 -2.36 -8.17
C ILE A 216 7.69 -1.72 -8.82
N VAL A 217 6.94 -2.48 -9.63
CA VAL A 217 5.70 -1.99 -10.24
C VAL A 217 4.72 -1.54 -9.17
N PHE A 218 4.51 -2.35 -8.11
CA PHE A 218 3.64 -1.97 -6.99
C PHE A 218 4.14 -0.74 -6.24
N SER A 219 5.45 -0.65 -6.02
CA SER A 219 6.05 0.50 -5.33
C SER A 219 5.88 1.80 -6.12
N ALA A 220 6.04 1.75 -7.44
CA ALA A 220 5.86 2.91 -8.31
C ALA A 220 4.44 3.51 -8.24
N ASN A 221 3.45 2.70 -7.88
CA ASN A 221 2.06 3.16 -7.74
C ASN A 221 1.67 3.57 -6.30
N ARG A 222 2.26 2.91 -5.31
CA ARG A 222 1.81 3.00 -3.91
C ARG A 222 2.72 3.83 -3.01
N SER A 223 3.87 4.27 -3.54
CA SER A 223 4.88 4.97 -2.75
C SER A 223 5.55 6.08 -3.57
N ASN A 224 6.32 6.93 -2.91
CA ASN A 224 7.29 7.80 -3.58
C ASN A 224 8.46 6.91 -4.03
N ILE A 225 8.39 6.41 -5.25
CA ILE A 225 9.38 5.50 -5.82
C ILE A 225 10.77 6.13 -5.89
N THR A 226 10.87 7.43 -6.17
CA THR A 226 12.15 8.17 -6.23
C THR A 226 12.87 8.09 -4.89
N ALA A 227 12.16 8.36 -3.78
CA ALA A 227 12.74 8.24 -2.44
C ALA A 227 13.19 6.80 -2.12
N MET A 228 12.45 5.79 -2.59
CA MET A 228 12.85 4.38 -2.38
C MET A 228 14.06 3.98 -3.23
N LEU A 229 14.19 4.50 -4.45
CA LEU A 229 15.37 4.29 -5.30
C LEU A 229 16.62 4.94 -4.72
N GLU A 230 16.49 6.13 -4.14
CA GLU A 230 17.59 6.79 -3.43
C GLU A 230 17.93 6.06 -2.13
N GLY A 231 16.88 5.62 -1.41
CA GLY A 231 17.04 4.89 -0.16
C GLY A 231 17.85 3.59 -0.30
N VAL A 232 17.63 2.83 -1.38
CA VAL A 232 18.40 1.58 -1.57
C VAL A 232 19.89 1.83 -1.80
N LYS A 233 20.27 2.95 -2.41
CA LYS A 233 21.68 3.30 -2.64
C LYS A 233 22.43 3.52 -1.33
N LYS A 234 21.71 3.91 -0.25
CA LYS A 234 22.29 4.13 1.09
C LYS A 234 22.84 2.87 1.74
N ILE A 235 22.50 1.68 1.23
CA ILE A 235 23.10 0.42 1.69
C ILE A 235 24.64 0.48 1.60
N LYS A 236 25.21 1.14 0.57
CA LYS A 236 26.67 1.28 0.42
C LYS A 236 27.34 2.15 1.49
N GLU A 237 26.56 2.97 2.19
CA GLU A 237 27.04 3.91 3.21
C GLU A 237 26.94 3.33 4.63
N LEU A 238 26.34 2.14 4.80
CA LEU A 238 26.19 1.48 6.09
C LEU A 238 27.53 1.07 6.68
N LYS A 239 27.61 1.10 8.00
CA LYS A 239 28.80 0.79 8.80
C LYS A 239 28.54 -0.38 9.75
N PRO A 240 29.59 -1.08 10.21
CA PRO A 240 29.43 -2.09 11.26
C PRO A 240 28.70 -1.52 12.48
N GLY A 241 27.68 -2.23 12.95
CA GLY A 241 26.86 -1.83 14.09
C GLY A 241 25.67 -0.93 13.79
N ASP A 242 25.52 -0.43 12.54
CA ASP A 242 24.30 0.29 12.14
C ASP A 242 23.06 -0.60 12.31
N LYS A 243 21.93 0.05 12.63
CA LYS A 243 20.64 -0.62 12.78
C LYS A 243 19.76 -0.41 11.55
N ILE A 244 19.18 -1.49 11.07
CA ILE A 244 18.21 -1.48 9.96
C ILE A 244 16.85 -1.88 10.51
N LEU A 245 15.82 -1.10 10.16
CA LEU A 245 14.44 -1.46 10.41
C LEU A 245 13.89 -2.27 9.24
N ILE A 246 13.44 -3.48 9.50
CA ILE A 246 12.62 -4.26 8.58
C ILE A 246 11.15 -4.07 8.97
N ALA A 247 10.38 -3.41 8.10
CA ALA A 247 8.99 -3.07 8.32
C ALA A 247 8.06 -3.96 7.48
N GLU A 248 7.29 -4.81 8.16
CA GLU A 248 6.31 -5.71 7.54
C GLU A 248 4.88 -5.16 7.69
N ALA A 249 4.08 -5.25 6.64
CA ALA A 249 2.69 -4.79 6.64
C ALA A 249 1.73 -5.78 7.31
N CYS A 250 2.10 -7.05 7.43
CA CYS A 250 1.29 -8.11 8.00
C CYS A 250 2.04 -8.85 9.11
N SER A 251 1.28 -9.50 9.99
CA SER A 251 1.80 -10.40 11.02
C SER A 251 1.62 -11.85 10.55
N HIS A 252 2.46 -12.31 9.62
CA HIS A 252 2.48 -13.70 9.21
C HIS A 252 3.40 -14.53 10.11
N HIS A 253 3.16 -15.84 10.16
CA HIS A 253 4.09 -16.74 10.86
C HIS A 253 5.39 -16.83 10.06
N ALA A 254 6.50 -16.48 10.70
CA ALA A 254 7.82 -16.61 10.11
C ALA A 254 8.14 -18.08 9.82
N SER A 255 8.38 -18.41 8.57
CA SER A 255 8.92 -19.71 8.17
C SER A 255 10.44 -19.69 8.21
N SER A 256 11.07 -20.89 8.15
CA SER A 256 12.53 -21.02 8.05
C SER A 256 13.12 -20.41 6.77
N ASP A 257 12.27 -20.01 5.82
CA ASP A 257 12.61 -19.43 4.52
C ASP A 257 12.05 -18.00 4.33
N ASP A 258 11.75 -17.31 5.45
CA ASP A 258 11.17 -15.98 5.47
C ASP A 258 12.09 -14.93 4.79
N ILE A 259 11.51 -14.15 3.87
CA ILE A 259 12.25 -13.17 3.08
C ILE A 259 12.78 -12.04 3.98
N GLY A 260 11.90 -11.43 4.78
CA GLY A 260 12.24 -10.27 5.61
C GLY A 260 13.15 -10.63 6.77
N ARG A 261 12.83 -11.73 7.46
CA ARG A 261 13.46 -12.08 8.72
C ARG A 261 14.73 -12.91 8.57
N ILE A 262 14.87 -13.63 7.46
CA ILE A 262 15.99 -14.57 7.26
C ILE A 262 16.84 -14.21 6.05
N LYS A 263 16.21 -14.05 4.87
CA LYS A 263 16.94 -13.88 3.60
C LYS A 263 17.56 -12.50 3.48
N ILE A 264 16.79 -11.42 3.74
CA ILE A 264 17.26 -10.04 3.61
C ILE A 264 18.47 -9.77 4.53
N PRO A 265 18.46 -10.11 5.84
CA PRO A 265 19.62 -9.96 6.68
C PRO A 265 20.87 -10.67 6.12
N LYS A 266 20.71 -11.92 5.68
CA LYS A 266 21.82 -12.69 5.10
C LYS A 266 22.36 -12.04 3.81
N TRP A 267 21.50 -11.55 2.93
CA TRP A 267 21.93 -10.93 1.69
C TRP A 267 22.64 -9.59 1.92
N ILE A 268 22.16 -8.77 2.86
CA ILE A 268 22.78 -7.50 3.21
C ILE A 268 24.16 -7.73 3.81
N ASN A 269 24.29 -8.58 4.84
CA ASN A 269 25.58 -8.87 5.48
C ASN A 269 26.58 -9.47 4.48
N LYS A 270 26.12 -10.35 3.59
CA LYS A 270 26.95 -10.88 2.50
C LYS A 270 27.40 -9.79 1.53
N TYR A 271 26.51 -8.86 1.18
CA TYR A 271 26.82 -7.76 0.26
C TYR A 271 27.81 -6.76 0.87
N LEU A 272 27.65 -6.43 2.16
CA LEU A 272 28.49 -5.49 2.89
C LEU A 272 29.84 -6.10 3.29
N GLY A 273 29.90 -7.40 3.50
CA GLY A 273 31.09 -8.10 4.04
C GLY A 273 31.27 -7.97 5.56
N PHE A 274 30.28 -7.37 6.27
CA PHE A 274 30.22 -7.24 7.70
C PHE A 274 28.77 -7.31 8.21
N ASP A 275 28.60 -7.47 9.53
CA ASP A 275 27.27 -7.58 10.12
C ASP A 275 26.74 -6.22 10.55
N VAL A 276 25.41 -6.02 10.31
CA VAL A 276 24.59 -4.93 10.82
C VAL A 276 23.46 -5.49 11.69
N GLN A 277 22.83 -4.64 12.49
CA GLN A 277 21.72 -5.05 13.36
C GLN A 277 20.38 -4.91 12.65
N PHE A 278 19.43 -5.81 12.94
CA PHE A 278 18.10 -5.78 12.36
C PHE A 278 17.03 -5.82 13.44
N ASP A 279 16.12 -4.85 13.41
CA ASP A 279 14.88 -4.88 14.17
C ASP A 279 13.71 -5.10 13.22
N ILE A 280 12.74 -5.94 13.61
CA ILE A 280 11.61 -6.30 12.77
C ILE A 280 10.32 -5.83 13.42
N TYR A 281 9.57 -5.01 12.71
CA TYR A 281 8.25 -4.54 13.12
C TYR A 281 7.19 -5.02 12.12
N ALA A 282 6.17 -5.73 12.64
CA ALA A 282 5.15 -6.37 11.84
C ALA A 282 3.75 -5.83 12.13
N GLY A 283 2.88 -5.83 11.12
CA GLY A 283 1.48 -5.42 11.21
C GLY A 283 1.32 -3.93 11.44
N GLN A 284 0.49 -3.57 12.42
CA GLN A 284 0.18 -2.17 12.78
C GLN A 284 1.31 -1.50 13.58
N ASN A 285 2.19 -2.28 14.17
CA ASN A 285 3.30 -1.75 14.95
C ASN A 285 4.34 -1.11 14.04
N TYR A 286 4.67 0.13 14.32
CA TYR A 286 5.74 0.89 13.68
C TYR A 286 6.49 1.65 14.76
N PRO A 287 7.83 1.70 14.76
CA PRO A 287 8.59 2.27 15.88
C PRO A 287 8.29 3.75 16.05
N LYS A 288 8.08 4.19 17.30
CA LYS A 288 7.90 5.61 17.62
C LYS A 288 9.21 6.39 17.47
N ASN A 289 10.35 5.74 17.67
CA ASN A 289 11.68 6.33 17.50
C ASN A 289 12.38 5.73 16.28
N ILE A 290 12.09 6.28 15.10
CA ILE A 290 12.70 5.82 13.85
C ILE A 290 14.14 6.32 13.68
N LYS A 291 14.57 7.32 14.46
CA LYS A 291 15.89 7.94 14.37
C LYS A 291 17.04 7.02 14.79
N ASP A 292 16.74 5.90 15.43
CA ASP A 292 17.74 4.90 15.81
C ASP A 292 18.22 4.05 14.63
N TYR A 293 17.55 4.16 13.45
CA TYR A 293 17.84 3.34 12.29
C TYR A 293 18.58 4.12 11.20
N ALA A 294 19.55 3.48 10.59
CA ALA A 294 20.29 4.00 9.44
C ALA A 294 19.53 3.82 8.12
N LEU A 295 18.63 2.82 8.06
CA LEU A 295 17.83 2.51 6.87
C LEU A 295 16.53 1.80 7.29
N VAL A 296 15.45 2.11 6.60
CA VAL A 296 14.18 1.36 6.66
C VAL A 296 14.03 0.52 5.39
N ILE A 297 13.72 -0.77 5.56
CA ILE A 297 13.40 -1.68 4.47
C ILE A 297 11.97 -2.15 4.65
N HIS A 298 11.05 -1.63 3.85
CA HIS A 298 9.63 -1.97 3.93
C HIS A 298 9.28 -3.15 3.02
N CYS A 299 8.40 -4.05 3.46
CA CYS A 299 7.85 -5.09 2.57
C CYS A 299 7.00 -4.47 1.45
N GLY A 300 6.52 -5.28 0.50
CA GLY A 300 5.66 -4.81 -0.61
C GLY A 300 4.33 -4.19 -0.21
N GLY A 301 3.94 -4.27 1.08
CA GLY A 301 2.76 -3.60 1.61
C GLY A 301 1.43 -4.08 1.04
N CYS A 302 1.31 -5.35 0.63
CA CYS A 302 0.10 -5.90 0.02
C CYS A 302 -1.14 -5.88 0.94
N MET A 303 -0.93 -5.83 2.27
CA MET A 303 -1.98 -5.83 3.29
C MET A 303 -2.31 -4.44 3.84
N ILE A 304 -1.71 -3.40 3.33
CA ILE A 304 -2.01 -2.01 3.68
C ILE A 304 -2.40 -1.22 2.44
N ASN A 305 -3.19 -0.17 2.61
CA ASN A 305 -3.55 0.70 1.49
C ASN A 305 -2.41 1.67 1.13
N LYS A 306 -2.57 2.37 -0.01
CA LYS A 306 -1.60 3.36 -0.51
C LYS A 306 -1.32 4.45 0.52
N LYS A 307 -2.37 4.97 1.17
CA LYS A 307 -2.26 6.05 2.15
C LYS A 307 -1.40 5.65 3.35
N GLN A 308 -1.59 4.45 3.87
CA GLN A 308 -0.78 3.95 4.98
C GLN A 308 0.68 3.73 4.57
N MET A 309 0.93 3.23 3.36
CA MET A 309 2.29 3.11 2.82
C MET A 309 2.98 4.46 2.74
N ILE A 310 2.32 5.47 2.15
CA ILE A 310 2.84 6.84 2.04
C ILE A 310 3.06 7.46 3.43
N SER A 311 2.14 7.24 4.39
CA SER A 311 2.30 7.74 5.75
C SER A 311 3.56 7.17 6.43
N ARG A 312 3.82 5.87 6.31
CA ARG A 312 5.04 5.23 6.85
C ARG A 312 6.31 5.75 6.17
N GLN A 313 6.24 5.97 4.87
CA GLN A 313 7.35 6.51 4.10
C GLN A 313 7.65 7.96 4.50
N ASN A 314 6.62 8.81 4.57
CA ASN A 314 6.78 10.20 4.99
C ASN A 314 7.35 10.30 6.41
N TYR A 315 6.91 9.45 7.32
CA TYR A 315 7.45 9.41 8.67
C TYR A 315 8.97 9.12 8.69
N ALA A 316 9.46 8.23 7.83
CA ALA A 316 10.90 8.01 7.69
C ALA A 316 11.60 9.24 7.10
N LEU A 317 11.07 9.80 6.01
CA LEU A 317 11.67 10.94 5.30
C LEU A 317 11.69 12.22 6.14
N GLU A 318 10.62 12.52 6.88
CA GLU A 318 10.54 13.67 7.81
C GLU A 318 11.56 13.58 8.95
N ASN A 319 11.99 12.37 9.29
CA ASN A 319 13.05 12.12 10.25
C ASN A 319 14.44 11.98 9.61
N ASN A 320 14.57 12.23 8.30
CA ASN A 320 15.80 12.08 7.50
C ASN A 320 16.34 10.64 7.50
N ILE A 321 15.47 9.64 7.63
CA ILE A 321 15.85 8.23 7.55
C ILE A 321 15.53 7.72 6.14
N PRO A 322 16.54 7.21 5.40
CA PRO A 322 16.33 6.63 4.08
C PRO A 322 15.41 5.41 4.18
N ILE A 323 14.55 5.25 3.18
CA ILE A 323 13.62 4.12 3.10
C ILE A 323 13.66 3.47 1.72
N THR A 324 13.63 2.16 1.68
CA THR A 324 13.51 1.36 0.46
C THR A 324 12.54 0.19 0.67
N ASN A 325 12.38 -0.66 -0.35
CA ASN A 325 11.55 -1.86 -0.24
C ASN A 325 12.32 -3.15 -0.57
N TYR A 326 11.69 -4.29 -0.24
CA TYR A 326 12.26 -5.62 -0.48
C TYR A 326 12.69 -5.82 -1.93
N GLY A 327 11.84 -5.45 -2.90
CA GLY A 327 12.11 -5.70 -4.31
C GLY A 327 13.32 -4.92 -4.84
N LEU A 328 13.40 -3.64 -4.50
CA LEU A 328 14.54 -2.79 -4.87
C LEU A 328 15.82 -3.29 -4.21
N LEU A 329 15.76 -3.61 -2.91
CA LEU A 329 16.89 -4.16 -2.19
C LEU A 329 17.39 -5.47 -2.80
N ILE A 330 16.51 -6.43 -3.03
CA ILE A 330 16.87 -7.74 -3.58
C ILE A 330 17.51 -7.57 -4.97
N SER A 331 16.94 -6.71 -5.81
CA SER A 331 17.49 -6.40 -7.13
C SER A 331 18.87 -5.74 -7.03
N PHE A 332 19.06 -4.84 -6.06
CA PHE A 332 20.31 -4.14 -5.84
C PHE A 332 21.45 -5.06 -5.40
N VAL A 333 21.21 -5.89 -4.39
CA VAL A 333 22.24 -6.81 -3.87
C VAL A 333 22.55 -7.96 -4.85
N ASN A 334 21.66 -8.23 -5.80
CA ASN A 334 21.88 -9.20 -6.87
C ASN A 334 22.52 -8.59 -8.14
N GLY A 335 22.73 -7.29 -8.20
CA GLY A 335 23.35 -6.60 -9.34
C GLY A 335 22.41 -6.30 -10.51
N GLU A 336 21.10 -6.49 -10.34
CA GLU A 336 20.09 -6.32 -11.41
C GLU A 336 19.33 -4.98 -11.31
N PHE A 337 19.71 -4.12 -10.37
CA PHE A 337 18.99 -2.88 -10.04
C PHE A 337 18.75 -1.99 -11.26
N GLU A 338 19.81 -1.67 -12.02
CA GLU A 338 19.70 -0.78 -13.20
C GLU A 338 18.77 -1.35 -14.27
N ARG A 339 18.81 -2.68 -14.49
CA ARG A 339 18.01 -3.36 -15.47
C ARG A 339 16.51 -3.34 -15.12
N VAL A 340 16.17 -3.66 -13.87
CA VAL A 340 14.75 -3.76 -13.45
C VAL A 340 14.11 -2.41 -13.20
N THR A 341 14.90 -1.35 -13.02
CA THR A 341 14.40 0.03 -12.87
C THR A 341 14.36 0.79 -14.20
N ALA A 342 15.06 0.30 -15.22
CA ALA A 342 15.10 0.94 -16.55
C ALA A 342 13.69 1.22 -17.14
N PRO A 343 12.67 0.35 -17.01
CA PRO A 343 11.32 0.63 -17.51
C PRO A 343 10.64 1.87 -16.90
N PHE A 344 11.17 2.40 -15.79
CA PHE A 344 10.60 3.52 -15.05
C PHE A 344 11.36 4.84 -15.23
N LYS A 345 12.46 4.86 -15.99
CA LYS A 345 13.34 6.07 -16.12
C LYS A 345 12.60 7.30 -16.62
N ASP A 346 11.62 7.12 -17.50
CA ASP A 346 10.83 8.23 -18.05
C ASP A 346 9.61 8.61 -17.16
N ILE A 347 9.43 7.92 -16.04
CA ILE A 347 8.27 8.06 -15.16
C ILE A 347 8.69 8.68 -13.80
N ILE A 348 9.95 8.52 -13.45
CA ILE A 348 10.62 8.99 -12.23
C ILE A 348 11.44 10.23 -12.54
#